data_e0cfb05590b80c6337eb13a1e5b11b33
#
_entry.id   e0cfb05590b80c6337eb13a1e5b11b33
#
_cell.length_a   1.000
_cell.length_b   1.000
_cell.length_c   1.000
_cell.angle_alpha   90.00
_cell.angle_beta   90.00
_cell.angle_gamma   90.00
#
_symmetry.space_group_name_H-M   'P 1'
#
loop_
_entity.id
_entity.type
_entity.pdbx_description
1 polymer ?
#
loop_
_entity_poly.entity_id
_entity_poly.type
_entity_poly.pdbx_seq_one_letter_code
_entity_poly.pdbx_strand_id
1 'polypeptide(L)'
;MRLTFLGATHEVTGSCYYLEAAGKKFLVDCGRAPGPNSYETKPIPVPASQLDFVLITHAHIDHTGNLPLLYAHGFRGPIYMTPATVALSDIMLRDSAHIQLAEAEWRNRKNRRAGKEDYVTPYTMEDALGVIRLLEGIPYHQRVTLSDGIQIRFLDAGHLLGSASIELWLTEDGVTKKLLFSGDIGNIHQPLINDPEYPESADYVIMESTYGDRSHGPKPDYVPELAKIIQETLDRGGNLVIPSFAVGRTQEMLYFIREIKAEHLVHGHGEFPVYVDSPLAVEATNIFRDHQKECYDSDAAALLAQGINPILFPGLKLSITSDESKAINFNETPKVIISASGMCDAGRIKHHLKHNLWRQESTVLFVGYQAVGTLGRALIGGAKEVKLFQEEVHVNAHIIQFPGMSGHADQEGLLKWAGSLRAKPDRVFVTHGEDKVTEIFAEKLWDEFRYPAMAPFSGTVFDLKENEFIEKTVGIPIQKETTANAGTLRTRSSGNAVFDRLVAAGQRLLTVITRNKGGANKDLSKFADQINSLCDKWDR
;
A
#
# COMPACT_ATOMS: atom_id res chain seq x y z
N MET A 1 17.58 -5.40 -22.78
CA MET A 1 16.98 -5.26 -21.43
C MET A 1 16.35 -3.89 -21.30
N ARG A 2 15.03 -3.80 -21.03
CA ARG A 2 14.31 -2.51 -20.99
C ARG A 2 13.58 -2.33 -19.67
N LEU A 3 13.61 -1.12 -19.15
CA LEU A 3 12.83 -0.68 -18.00
C LEU A 3 11.91 0.46 -18.41
N THR A 4 10.62 0.34 -18.11
CA THR A 4 9.60 1.36 -18.36
C THR A 4 8.95 1.79 -17.05
N PHE A 5 8.91 3.08 -16.79
CA PHE A 5 8.29 3.67 -15.61
C PHE A 5 6.81 3.94 -15.91
N LEU A 6 5.89 3.37 -15.12
CA LEU A 6 4.45 3.49 -15.38
C LEU A 6 3.72 4.24 -14.26
N GLY A 7 4.07 3.99 -13.00
CA GLY A 7 3.40 4.59 -11.85
C GLY A 7 4.36 5.06 -10.77
N ALA A 8 3.85 5.76 -9.76
CA ALA A 8 4.61 6.47 -8.73
C ALA A 8 5.71 7.39 -9.30
N THR A 9 5.45 7.97 -10.46
CA THR A 9 6.34 8.90 -11.18
C THR A 9 5.87 10.32 -10.92
N HIS A 10 6.63 11.10 -10.15
CA HIS A 10 6.21 12.41 -9.61
C HIS A 10 4.92 12.35 -8.76
N GLU A 11 4.65 11.18 -8.18
CA GLU A 11 3.49 10.84 -7.36
C GLU A 11 3.93 9.89 -6.25
N VAL A 12 3.25 9.94 -5.09
CA VAL A 12 3.55 9.08 -3.93
C VAL A 12 2.87 7.70 -4.00
N THR A 13 2.01 7.45 -5.00
CA THR A 13 1.20 6.23 -5.05
C THR A 13 1.13 5.61 -6.43
N GLY A 14 0.74 4.33 -6.47
CA GLY A 14 0.51 3.61 -7.71
C GLY A 14 1.76 3.03 -8.34
N SER A 15 2.74 2.61 -7.54
CA SER A 15 4.03 2.03 -7.99
C SER A 15 3.84 0.92 -9.01
N CYS A 16 4.48 1.08 -10.18
CA CYS A 16 4.43 0.10 -11.25
C CYS A 16 5.59 0.31 -12.23
N TYR A 17 6.42 -0.71 -12.38
CA TYR A 17 7.57 -0.71 -13.28
C TYR A 17 7.49 -1.94 -14.19
N TYR A 18 7.60 -1.72 -15.50
CA TYR A 18 7.55 -2.80 -16.49
C TYR A 18 8.95 -3.09 -17.02
N LEU A 19 9.31 -4.37 -17.07
CA LEU A 19 10.60 -4.83 -17.56
C LEU A 19 10.44 -5.86 -18.68
N GLU A 20 11.35 -5.75 -19.66
CA GLU A 20 11.61 -6.75 -20.69
C GLU A 20 13.08 -7.15 -20.64
N ALA A 21 13.36 -8.41 -20.29
CA ALA A 21 14.71 -8.94 -20.22
C ALA A 21 14.71 -10.46 -20.35
N ALA A 22 15.76 -11.02 -20.95
CA ALA A 22 15.92 -12.47 -21.11
C ALA A 22 14.68 -13.17 -21.70
N GLY A 23 14.01 -12.54 -22.64
CA GLY A 23 12.78 -13.03 -23.27
C GLY A 23 11.54 -13.02 -22.39
N LYS A 24 11.60 -12.42 -21.19
CA LYS A 24 10.51 -12.32 -20.24
C LYS A 24 9.97 -10.90 -20.15
N LYS A 25 8.66 -10.78 -19.80
CA LYS A 25 7.93 -9.55 -19.58
C LYS A 25 7.31 -9.61 -18.20
N PHE A 26 7.67 -8.69 -17.34
CA PHE A 26 7.23 -8.74 -15.94
C PHE A 26 7.10 -7.35 -15.32
N LEU A 27 6.47 -7.29 -14.17
CA LEU A 27 6.31 -6.07 -13.39
C LEU A 27 7.10 -6.16 -12.07
N VAL A 28 7.55 -5.00 -11.61
CA VAL A 28 7.86 -4.76 -10.20
C VAL A 28 6.80 -3.80 -9.69
N ASP A 29 6.07 -4.22 -8.67
CA ASP A 29 4.86 -3.63 -8.13
C ASP A 29 3.73 -3.45 -9.17
N CYS A 30 2.51 -3.40 -8.67
CA CYS A 30 1.30 -3.17 -9.46
C CYS A 30 0.27 -2.44 -8.58
N GLY A 31 0.61 -1.22 -8.26
CA GLY A 31 -0.08 -0.40 -7.28
C GLY A 31 -1.29 0.31 -7.82
N ARG A 32 -2.17 0.70 -6.90
CA ARG A 32 -3.34 1.54 -7.18
C ARG A 32 -3.16 2.91 -6.56
N ALA A 33 -3.36 3.95 -7.35
CA ALA A 33 -3.46 5.30 -6.83
C ALA A 33 -4.85 5.51 -6.17
N PRO A 34 -4.93 5.92 -4.91
CA PRO A 34 -6.20 6.11 -4.20
C PRO A 34 -6.94 7.39 -4.59
N GLY A 35 -6.30 8.30 -5.32
CA GLY A 35 -6.84 9.59 -5.75
C GLY A 35 -6.55 9.91 -7.21
N PRO A 36 -6.98 11.09 -7.70
CA PRO A 36 -6.62 11.53 -9.03
C PRO A 36 -5.13 11.87 -9.08
N ASN A 37 -4.43 11.32 -10.07
CA ASN A 37 -3.05 11.65 -10.35
C ASN A 37 -2.92 13.12 -10.76
N SER A 38 -1.73 13.70 -10.58
CA SER A 38 -1.40 15.05 -11.06
C SER A 38 -1.01 15.04 -12.53
N TYR A 39 -0.47 13.92 -13.00
CA TYR A 39 -0.03 13.70 -14.38
C TYR A 39 -0.70 12.47 -14.99
N GLU A 40 -0.81 12.47 -16.33
CA GLU A 40 -1.29 11.30 -17.07
C GLU A 40 -0.32 10.12 -16.88
N THR A 41 -0.89 8.95 -16.62
CA THR A 41 -0.12 7.69 -16.51
C THR A 41 -0.32 6.84 -17.76
N LYS A 42 0.77 6.22 -18.23
CA LYS A 42 0.71 5.29 -19.37
C LYS A 42 0.29 3.90 -18.91
N PRO A 43 -0.52 3.19 -19.69
CA PRO A 43 -0.88 1.81 -19.40
C PRO A 43 0.33 0.87 -19.56
N ILE A 44 0.21 -0.33 -18.98
CA ILE A 44 1.15 -1.42 -19.23
C ILE A 44 1.21 -1.68 -20.74
N PRO A 45 2.42 -1.70 -21.36
CA PRO A 45 2.56 -1.71 -22.82
C PRO A 45 2.18 -3.05 -23.50
N VAL A 46 1.84 -4.05 -22.70
CA VAL A 46 1.42 -5.38 -23.17
C VAL A 46 0.13 -5.83 -22.49
N PRO A 47 -0.68 -6.69 -23.10
CA PRO A 47 -1.80 -7.33 -22.43
C PRO A 47 -1.35 -8.07 -21.17
N ALA A 48 -2.13 -8.01 -20.11
CA ALA A 48 -1.82 -8.68 -18.84
C ALA A 48 -1.55 -10.20 -18.99
N SER A 49 -2.20 -10.84 -19.96
CA SER A 49 -1.99 -12.26 -20.30
C SER A 49 -0.61 -12.58 -20.87
N GLN A 50 0.16 -11.58 -21.29
CA GLN A 50 1.53 -11.74 -21.80
C GLN A 50 2.61 -11.49 -20.74
N LEU A 51 2.23 -11.07 -19.55
CA LEU A 51 3.16 -10.96 -18.43
C LEU A 51 3.51 -12.35 -17.91
N ASP A 52 4.80 -12.60 -17.70
CA ASP A 52 5.31 -13.89 -17.19
C ASP A 52 5.15 -13.99 -15.68
N PHE A 53 5.47 -12.94 -14.94
CA PHE A 53 5.37 -12.86 -13.46
C PHE A 53 5.31 -11.41 -12.96
N VAL A 54 5.10 -11.25 -11.66
CA VAL A 54 5.17 -9.96 -10.96
C VAL A 54 6.04 -10.12 -9.72
N LEU A 55 6.84 -9.11 -9.40
CA LEU A 55 7.60 -8.99 -8.16
C LEU A 55 6.94 -7.91 -7.30
N ILE A 56 6.75 -8.16 -6.02
CA ILE A 56 6.12 -7.19 -5.11
C ILE A 56 7.08 -6.86 -3.96
N THR A 57 7.24 -5.58 -3.72
CA THR A 57 8.07 -5.06 -2.62
C THR A 57 7.39 -5.21 -1.27
N HIS A 58 6.14 -4.84 -1.15
CA HIS A 58 5.36 -4.96 0.10
C HIS A 58 3.85 -4.89 -0.14
N ALA A 59 3.05 -5.07 0.93
CA ALA A 59 1.62 -5.34 0.80
C ALA A 59 0.72 -4.10 0.68
N HIS A 60 1.22 -2.86 0.79
CA HIS A 60 0.38 -1.67 0.67
C HIS A 60 -0.36 -1.61 -0.68
N ILE A 61 -1.55 -1.04 -0.67
CA ILE A 61 -2.45 -1.01 -1.85
C ILE A 61 -1.87 -0.18 -3.01
N ASP A 62 -1.05 0.78 -2.74
CA ASP A 62 -0.32 1.55 -3.77
C ASP A 62 0.87 0.79 -4.39
N HIS A 63 1.14 -0.45 -3.93
CA HIS A 63 2.07 -1.41 -4.53
C HIS A 63 1.40 -2.70 -5.03
N THR A 64 0.21 -3.06 -4.52
CA THR A 64 -0.48 -4.33 -4.83
C THR A 64 -1.89 -4.17 -5.40
N GLY A 65 -2.50 -3.00 -5.23
CA GLY A 65 -3.94 -2.81 -5.36
C GLY A 65 -4.53 -3.04 -6.76
N ASN A 66 -3.71 -3.07 -7.81
CA ASN A 66 -4.11 -3.42 -9.17
C ASN A 66 -3.83 -4.88 -9.56
N LEU A 67 -3.30 -5.72 -8.67
CA LEU A 67 -3.11 -7.15 -8.92
C LEU A 67 -4.43 -7.86 -9.28
N PRO A 68 -5.57 -7.61 -8.60
CA PRO A 68 -6.85 -8.18 -9.01
C PRO A 68 -7.29 -7.72 -10.41
N LEU A 69 -6.97 -6.48 -10.80
CA LEU A 69 -7.25 -5.97 -12.14
C LEU A 69 -6.41 -6.69 -13.21
N LEU A 70 -5.13 -6.98 -12.93
CA LEU A 70 -4.31 -7.81 -13.82
C LEU A 70 -4.93 -9.21 -14.00
N TYR A 71 -5.41 -9.81 -12.91
CA TYR A 71 -6.08 -11.12 -12.96
C TYR A 71 -7.36 -11.06 -13.80
N ALA A 72 -8.19 -10.03 -13.61
CA ALA A 72 -9.39 -9.79 -14.41
C ALA A 72 -9.07 -9.64 -15.91
N HIS A 73 -7.89 -9.06 -16.24
CA HIS A 73 -7.39 -8.89 -17.59
C HIS A 73 -6.56 -10.07 -18.13
N GLY A 74 -6.59 -11.22 -17.45
CA GLY A 74 -6.05 -12.47 -17.96
C GLY A 74 -4.65 -12.84 -17.49
N PHE A 75 -4.04 -12.08 -16.58
CA PHE A 75 -2.79 -12.51 -15.94
C PHE A 75 -2.96 -13.82 -15.15
N ARG A 76 -2.00 -14.74 -15.29
CA ARG A 76 -2.03 -16.05 -14.61
C ARG A 76 -0.63 -16.54 -14.22
N GLY A 77 0.39 -15.66 -14.31
CA GLY A 77 1.74 -15.95 -13.85
C GLY A 77 1.88 -15.92 -12.33
N PRO A 78 2.99 -16.40 -11.76
CA PRO A 78 3.29 -16.29 -10.34
C PRO A 78 3.55 -14.83 -9.94
N ILE A 79 3.30 -14.53 -8.67
CA ILE A 79 3.56 -13.22 -8.05
C ILE A 79 4.46 -13.46 -6.84
N TYR A 80 5.71 -13.03 -6.94
CA TYR A 80 6.74 -13.30 -5.94
C TYR A 80 6.88 -12.14 -4.96
N MET A 81 6.89 -12.46 -3.68
CA MET A 81 7.05 -11.52 -2.56
C MET A 81 7.56 -12.26 -1.32
N THR A 82 7.79 -11.60 -0.21
CA THR A 82 8.14 -12.29 1.04
C THR A 82 6.94 -13.04 1.62
N PRO A 83 7.13 -14.10 2.45
CA PRO A 83 6.01 -14.84 3.05
C PRO A 83 5.06 -13.97 3.88
N ALA A 84 5.59 -13.01 4.64
CA ALA A 84 4.76 -12.08 5.41
C ALA A 84 3.97 -11.13 4.50
N THR A 85 4.55 -10.67 3.40
CA THR A 85 3.86 -9.89 2.38
C THR A 85 2.74 -10.68 1.70
N VAL A 86 2.93 -12.00 1.45
CA VAL A 86 1.85 -12.88 0.95
C VAL A 86 0.64 -12.86 1.90
N ALA A 87 0.89 -13.08 3.19
CA ALA A 87 -0.17 -13.11 4.20
C ALA A 87 -0.91 -11.76 4.32
N LEU A 88 -0.16 -10.65 4.34
CA LEU A 88 -0.77 -9.31 4.39
C LEU A 88 -1.50 -8.96 3.10
N SER A 89 -0.96 -9.31 1.92
CA SER A 89 -1.60 -9.05 0.63
C SER A 89 -2.94 -9.79 0.51
N ASP A 90 -3.06 -11.00 1.04
CA ASP A 90 -4.33 -11.73 1.06
C ASP A 90 -5.42 -10.90 1.75
N ILE A 91 -5.20 -10.47 2.98
CA ILE A 91 -6.21 -9.71 3.73
C ILE A 91 -6.48 -8.33 3.12
N MET A 92 -5.44 -7.64 2.65
CA MET A 92 -5.57 -6.29 2.09
C MET A 92 -6.28 -6.27 0.74
N LEU A 93 -6.03 -7.24 -0.14
CA LEU A 93 -6.71 -7.34 -1.43
C LEU A 93 -8.18 -7.73 -1.27
N ARG A 94 -8.51 -8.60 -0.31
CA ARG A 94 -9.92 -8.93 0.03
C ARG A 94 -10.64 -7.70 0.58
N ASP A 95 -10.02 -6.96 1.49
CA ASP A 95 -10.60 -5.74 2.07
C ASP A 95 -10.80 -4.66 0.99
N SER A 96 -9.80 -4.45 0.13
CA SER A 96 -9.89 -3.51 -1.00
C SER A 96 -11.03 -3.85 -1.95
N ALA A 97 -11.22 -5.13 -2.29
CA ALA A 97 -12.33 -5.58 -3.14
C ALA A 97 -13.69 -5.35 -2.45
N HIS A 98 -13.77 -5.62 -1.14
CA HIS A 98 -14.98 -5.39 -0.35
C HIS A 98 -15.35 -3.90 -0.29
N ILE A 99 -14.38 -3.02 -0.04
CA ILE A 99 -14.60 -1.57 -0.02
C ILE A 99 -15.10 -1.07 -1.37
N GLN A 100 -14.48 -1.51 -2.48
CA GLN A 100 -14.91 -1.11 -3.82
C GLN A 100 -16.32 -1.58 -4.16
N LEU A 101 -16.68 -2.81 -3.75
CA LEU A 101 -18.02 -3.33 -3.94
C LEU A 101 -19.05 -2.53 -3.15
N ALA A 102 -18.80 -2.25 -1.87
CA ALA A 102 -19.67 -1.44 -1.03
C ALA A 102 -19.85 -0.01 -1.57
N GLU A 103 -18.77 0.59 -2.08
CA GLU A 103 -18.81 1.91 -2.72
C GLU A 103 -19.64 1.87 -4.02
N ALA A 104 -19.47 0.84 -4.85
CA ALA A 104 -20.24 0.65 -6.06
C ALA A 104 -21.73 0.49 -5.76
N GLU A 105 -22.10 -0.30 -4.77
CA GLU A 105 -23.48 -0.47 -4.34
C GLU A 105 -24.10 0.85 -3.86
N TRP A 106 -23.34 1.64 -3.08
CA TRP A 106 -23.79 2.96 -2.64
C TRP A 106 -23.99 3.92 -3.81
N ARG A 107 -23.02 3.99 -4.75
CA ARG A 107 -23.09 4.80 -5.97
C ARG A 107 -24.29 4.37 -6.82
N ASN A 108 -24.51 3.08 -6.99
CA ASN A 108 -25.56 2.52 -7.82
C ASN A 108 -26.96 2.79 -7.25
N ARG A 109 -27.14 2.71 -5.92
CA ARG A 109 -28.37 3.17 -5.27
C ARG A 109 -28.69 4.64 -5.59
N LYS A 110 -27.65 5.50 -5.61
CA LYS A 110 -27.79 6.93 -5.95
C LYS A 110 -28.02 7.13 -7.45
N ASN A 111 -27.30 6.40 -8.31
CA ASN A 111 -27.43 6.47 -9.77
C ASN A 111 -28.83 6.05 -10.23
N ARG A 112 -29.37 4.93 -9.71
CA ARG A 112 -30.74 4.46 -10.04
C ARG A 112 -31.80 5.49 -9.69
N ARG A 113 -31.69 6.15 -8.52
CA ARG A 113 -32.59 7.26 -8.15
C ARG A 113 -32.46 8.46 -9.07
N ALA A 114 -31.33 8.67 -9.70
CA ALA A 114 -31.04 9.77 -10.61
C ALA A 114 -31.24 9.39 -12.10
N GLY A 115 -31.70 8.17 -12.41
CA GLY A 115 -31.85 7.68 -13.79
C GLY A 115 -30.55 7.53 -14.54
N LYS A 116 -29.42 7.27 -13.83
CA LYS A 116 -28.07 7.09 -14.39
C LYS A 116 -27.72 5.60 -14.43
N GLU A 117 -26.80 5.24 -15.33
CA GLU A 117 -26.25 3.89 -15.42
C GLU A 117 -25.52 3.47 -14.15
N ASP A 118 -25.52 2.16 -13.87
CA ASP A 118 -24.80 1.60 -12.74
C ASP A 118 -23.27 1.72 -12.97
N TYR A 119 -22.56 2.06 -11.90
CA TYR A 119 -21.09 2.03 -11.85
C TYR A 119 -20.62 0.58 -11.72
N VAL A 120 -19.66 0.18 -12.54
CA VAL A 120 -19.04 -1.14 -12.50
C VAL A 120 -17.66 -1.01 -11.83
N THR A 121 -17.38 -1.87 -10.86
CA THR A 121 -16.07 -1.92 -10.21
C THR A 121 -14.99 -2.37 -11.21
N PRO A 122 -13.74 -1.88 -11.09
CA PRO A 122 -12.64 -2.31 -11.95
C PRO A 122 -12.37 -3.82 -11.88
N TYR A 123 -12.57 -4.43 -10.73
CA TYR A 123 -12.47 -5.87 -10.49
C TYR A 123 -13.47 -6.31 -9.41
N THR A 124 -13.64 -7.61 -9.27
CA THR A 124 -14.58 -8.25 -8.35
C THR A 124 -13.85 -8.93 -7.18
N MET A 125 -14.60 -9.41 -6.19
CA MET A 125 -14.06 -10.27 -5.12
C MET A 125 -13.50 -11.58 -5.70
N GLU A 126 -14.10 -12.14 -6.75
CA GLU A 126 -13.62 -13.34 -7.42
C GLU A 126 -12.23 -13.09 -8.06
N ASP A 127 -12.02 -11.93 -8.68
CA ASP A 127 -10.73 -11.55 -9.24
C ASP A 127 -9.67 -11.40 -8.13
N ALA A 128 -10.02 -10.83 -6.98
CA ALA A 128 -9.13 -10.74 -5.82
C ALA A 128 -8.76 -12.12 -5.28
N LEU A 129 -9.74 -13.00 -5.06
CA LEU A 129 -9.49 -14.38 -4.63
C LEU A 129 -8.73 -15.20 -5.68
N GLY A 130 -8.92 -14.87 -6.96
CA GLY A 130 -8.19 -15.50 -8.06
C GLY A 130 -6.71 -15.14 -8.07
N VAL A 131 -6.37 -13.87 -7.88
CA VAL A 131 -4.97 -13.40 -7.87
C VAL A 131 -4.24 -13.85 -6.61
N ILE A 132 -4.90 -13.91 -5.46
CA ILE A 132 -4.31 -14.40 -4.19
C ILE A 132 -3.73 -15.82 -4.34
N ARG A 133 -4.33 -16.67 -5.17
CA ARG A 133 -3.82 -18.03 -5.43
C ARG A 133 -2.53 -18.07 -6.26
N LEU A 134 -2.11 -16.93 -6.80
CA LEU A 134 -0.88 -16.79 -7.59
C LEU A 134 0.29 -16.23 -6.76
N LEU A 135 0.04 -15.87 -5.49
CA LEU A 135 1.06 -15.32 -4.60
C LEU A 135 2.02 -16.42 -4.14
N GLU A 136 3.31 -16.20 -4.30
CA GLU A 136 4.38 -17.12 -3.92
C GLU A 136 5.40 -16.43 -3.01
N GLY A 137 5.65 -17.03 -1.83
CA GLY A 137 6.56 -16.49 -0.83
C GLY A 137 8.01 -16.92 -1.06
N ILE A 138 8.93 -15.97 -1.15
CA ILE A 138 10.39 -16.20 -1.17
C ILE A 138 10.98 -15.54 0.09
N PRO A 139 11.66 -16.30 0.97
CA PRO A 139 12.28 -15.75 2.18
C PRO A 139 13.33 -14.68 1.87
N TYR A 140 13.55 -13.78 2.84
CA TYR A 140 14.67 -12.83 2.78
C TYR A 140 16.01 -13.54 2.54
N HIS A 141 16.94 -12.86 1.90
CA HIS A 141 18.32 -13.27 1.60
C HIS A 141 18.46 -14.50 0.68
N GLN A 142 17.37 -15.19 0.36
CA GLN A 142 17.41 -16.30 -0.57
C GLN A 142 17.53 -15.78 -2.00
N ARG A 143 18.66 -16.08 -2.66
CA ARG A 143 18.83 -15.80 -4.09
C ARG A 143 18.15 -16.91 -4.90
N VAL A 144 17.16 -16.55 -5.69
CA VAL A 144 16.33 -17.48 -6.47
C VAL A 144 16.46 -17.15 -7.95
N THR A 145 16.62 -18.20 -8.78
CA THR A 145 16.53 -18.10 -10.24
C THR A 145 15.08 -18.32 -10.67
N LEU A 146 14.45 -17.29 -11.22
CA LEU A 146 13.07 -17.35 -11.70
C LEU A 146 12.98 -17.89 -13.13
N SER A 147 13.96 -17.60 -13.95
CA SER A 147 14.16 -18.12 -15.30
C SER A 147 15.61 -17.94 -15.72
N ASP A 148 15.99 -18.52 -16.87
CA ASP A 148 17.31 -18.28 -17.44
C ASP A 148 17.54 -16.77 -17.59
N GLY A 149 18.65 -16.28 -17.02
CA GLY A 149 19.02 -14.88 -17.04
C GLY A 149 18.29 -13.96 -16.05
N ILE A 150 17.41 -14.48 -15.18
CA ILE A 150 16.71 -13.65 -14.18
C ILE A 150 16.84 -14.28 -12.79
N GLN A 151 17.48 -13.53 -11.87
CA GLN A 151 17.60 -13.92 -10.47
C GLN A 151 17.16 -12.76 -9.57
N ILE A 152 16.60 -13.10 -8.41
CA ILE A 152 16.15 -12.11 -7.41
C ILE A 152 16.64 -12.48 -6.01
N ARG A 153 16.65 -11.47 -5.15
CA ARG A 153 16.80 -11.59 -3.69
C ARG A 153 16.03 -10.46 -3.02
N PHE A 154 15.31 -10.77 -1.95
CA PHE A 154 14.66 -9.79 -1.10
C PHE A 154 15.56 -9.43 0.08
N LEU A 155 15.68 -8.13 0.38
CA LEU A 155 16.31 -7.55 1.57
C LEU A 155 15.24 -6.87 2.41
N ASP A 156 15.33 -6.91 3.73
CA ASP A 156 14.34 -6.24 4.59
C ASP A 156 14.38 -4.73 4.38
N ALA A 157 13.25 -4.15 4.00
CA ALA A 157 13.14 -2.71 3.79
C ALA A 157 12.72 -1.94 5.06
N GLY A 158 12.36 -2.64 6.15
CA GLY A 158 12.04 -2.06 7.46
C GLY A 158 10.82 -1.12 7.48
N HIS A 159 9.95 -1.16 6.46
CA HIS A 159 8.82 -0.25 6.31
C HIS A 159 7.52 -0.83 6.86
N LEU A 160 7.27 -2.07 6.54
CA LEU A 160 6.10 -2.85 6.95
C LEU A 160 6.52 -4.29 7.20
N LEU A 161 5.76 -5.05 7.98
CA LEU A 161 6.00 -6.48 8.13
C LEU A 161 6.13 -7.15 6.76
N GLY A 162 7.26 -7.77 6.49
CA GLY A 162 7.54 -8.43 5.22
C GLY A 162 7.98 -7.52 4.08
N SER A 163 8.05 -6.19 4.27
CA SER A 163 8.50 -5.26 3.23
C SER A 163 9.92 -5.56 2.76
N ALA A 164 10.16 -5.40 1.45
CA ALA A 164 11.45 -5.74 0.88
C ALA A 164 11.94 -4.74 -0.17
N SER A 165 13.24 -4.49 -0.14
CA SER A 165 13.98 -4.04 -1.32
C SER A 165 14.29 -5.26 -2.19
N ILE A 166 14.21 -5.10 -3.51
CA ILE A 166 14.42 -6.18 -4.47
C ILE A 166 15.75 -5.99 -5.19
N GLU A 167 16.67 -6.91 -4.99
CA GLU A 167 17.83 -7.05 -5.86
C GLU A 167 17.47 -7.96 -7.02
N LEU A 168 17.68 -7.48 -8.24
CA LEU A 168 17.32 -8.16 -9.48
C LEU A 168 18.53 -8.23 -10.41
N TRP A 169 19.00 -9.43 -10.73
CA TRP A 169 20.06 -9.66 -11.72
C TRP A 169 19.45 -10.09 -13.04
N LEU A 170 19.74 -9.33 -14.08
CA LEU A 170 19.31 -9.57 -15.46
C LEU A 170 20.53 -9.89 -16.33
N THR A 171 20.52 -11.07 -16.95
CA THR A 171 21.58 -11.51 -17.86
C THR A 171 21.01 -11.74 -19.24
N GLU A 172 21.53 -11.04 -20.25
CA GLU A 172 21.11 -11.15 -21.65
C GLU A 172 22.32 -10.91 -22.56
N ASP A 173 22.54 -11.77 -23.57
CA ASP A 173 23.67 -11.72 -24.49
C ASP A 173 25.04 -11.63 -23.79
N GLY A 174 25.21 -12.33 -22.68
CA GLY A 174 26.44 -12.36 -21.90
C GLY A 174 26.70 -11.12 -21.04
N VAL A 175 25.80 -10.13 -21.03
CA VAL A 175 25.86 -8.94 -20.14
C VAL A 175 24.93 -9.16 -18.96
N THR A 176 25.45 -8.94 -17.74
CA THR A 176 24.65 -8.95 -16.51
C THR A 176 24.56 -7.54 -15.95
N LYS A 177 23.35 -7.11 -15.62
CA LYS A 177 23.06 -5.87 -14.89
C LYS A 177 22.30 -6.18 -13.61
N LYS A 178 22.71 -5.52 -12.52
CA LYS A 178 22.06 -5.62 -11.22
C LYS A 178 21.21 -4.37 -10.98
N LEU A 179 19.90 -4.57 -10.87
CA LEU A 179 18.94 -3.55 -10.50
C LEU A 179 18.62 -3.68 -9.01
N LEU A 180 18.32 -2.56 -8.38
CA LEU A 180 17.88 -2.46 -7.00
C LEU A 180 16.62 -1.60 -6.95
N PHE A 181 15.49 -2.21 -6.60
CA PHE A 181 14.25 -1.50 -6.29
C PHE A 181 14.17 -1.34 -4.79
N SER A 182 14.09 -0.12 -4.30
CA SER A 182 14.04 0.11 -2.85
C SER A 182 12.75 -0.41 -2.21
N GLY A 183 11.64 -0.44 -2.94
CA GLY A 183 10.33 -0.40 -2.34
C GLY A 183 10.20 0.88 -1.51
N ASP A 184 9.38 0.84 -0.47
CA ASP A 184 9.34 1.87 0.54
C ASP A 184 10.37 1.56 1.63
N ILE A 185 11.23 2.51 1.93
CA ILE A 185 12.30 2.36 2.92
C ILE A 185 11.79 2.78 4.29
N GLY A 186 11.93 1.90 5.26
CA GLY A 186 11.47 2.14 6.63
C GLY A 186 12.28 3.19 7.38
N ASN A 187 11.62 3.79 8.34
CA ASN A 187 12.30 4.64 9.32
C ASN A 187 13.03 3.74 10.34
N ILE A 188 14.21 4.15 10.79
CA ILE A 188 14.97 3.39 11.79
C ILE A 188 14.32 3.44 13.19
N HIS A 189 14.57 2.39 13.98
CA HIS A 189 14.06 2.25 15.36
C HIS A 189 12.52 2.34 15.44
N GLN A 190 11.83 1.75 14.46
CA GLN A 190 10.40 1.47 14.60
C GLN A 190 10.23 0.23 15.48
N PRO A 191 9.26 0.21 16.41
CA PRO A 191 9.05 -0.97 17.23
C PRO A 191 8.51 -2.15 16.39
N LEU A 192 8.79 -3.36 16.82
CA LEU A 192 8.35 -4.64 16.27
C LEU A 192 9.10 -5.16 15.05
N ILE A 193 9.43 -4.32 14.09
CA ILE A 193 10.04 -4.76 12.83
C ILE A 193 11.50 -4.33 12.76
N ASN A 194 12.28 -5.08 11.98
CA ASN A 194 13.70 -4.76 11.78
C ASN A 194 13.88 -3.38 11.12
N ASP A 195 15.03 -2.76 11.39
CA ASP A 195 15.49 -1.61 10.62
C ASP A 195 15.76 -1.99 9.15
N PRO A 196 15.68 -1.06 8.19
CA PRO A 196 15.99 -1.34 6.80
C PRO A 196 17.43 -1.82 6.62
N GLU A 197 17.62 -2.83 5.80
CA GLU A 197 18.93 -3.29 5.38
C GLU A 197 19.55 -2.37 4.33
N TYR A 198 20.86 -2.22 4.39
CA TYR A 198 21.59 -1.36 3.49
C TYR A 198 22.21 -2.18 2.35
N PRO A 199 21.87 -1.86 1.07
CA PRO A 199 22.40 -2.61 -0.07
C PRO A 199 23.89 -2.31 -0.30
N GLU A 200 24.63 -3.32 -0.82
CA GLU A 200 26.07 -3.16 -1.05
C GLU A 200 26.44 -2.66 -2.45
N SER A 201 25.64 -3.00 -3.46
CA SER A 201 25.96 -2.67 -4.86
C SER A 201 24.72 -2.74 -5.75
N ALA A 202 24.69 -1.91 -6.77
CA ALA A 202 23.73 -1.97 -7.89
C ALA A 202 24.32 -1.22 -9.08
N ASP A 203 23.98 -1.65 -10.31
CA ASP A 203 24.24 -0.87 -11.52
C ASP A 203 23.16 0.20 -11.68
N TYR A 204 21.92 -0.16 -11.39
CA TYR A 204 20.76 0.73 -11.45
C TYR A 204 19.96 0.69 -10.16
N VAL A 205 19.55 1.86 -9.67
CA VAL A 205 18.73 2.00 -8.46
C VAL A 205 17.43 2.67 -8.83
N ILE A 206 16.32 2.08 -8.42
CA ILE A 206 14.98 2.68 -8.48
C ILE A 206 14.54 2.86 -7.03
N MET A 207 14.45 4.10 -6.55
CA MET A 207 14.21 4.35 -5.14
C MET A 207 13.11 5.37 -4.87
N GLU A 208 12.45 5.18 -3.72
CA GLU A 208 11.47 6.09 -3.19
C GLU A 208 12.07 7.45 -2.81
N SER A 209 11.19 8.44 -2.67
CA SER A 209 11.55 9.78 -2.20
C SER A 209 10.42 10.47 -1.43
N THR A 210 9.58 9.72 -0.72
CA THR A 210 8.40 10.24 -0.01
C THR A 210 8.73 11.44 0.88
N TYR A 211 9.85 11.39 1.58
CA TYR A 211 10.38 12.48 2.40
C TYR A 211 11.76 12.97 1.92
N GLY A 212 12.02 12.92 0.63
CA GLY A 212 13.31 13.30 0.03
C GLY A 212 13.69 14.78 0.20
N ASP A 213 12.77 15.63 0.65
CA ASP A 213 12.98 17.07 0.83
C ASP A 213 13.09 17.51 2.29
N ARG A 214 12.84 16.62 3.27
CA ARG A 214 12.74 17.00 4.68
C ARG A 214 13.11 15.90 5.66
N SER A 215 13.53 16.31 6.87
CA SER A 215 13.72 15.45 8.04
C SER A 215 12.42 15.39 8.87
N HIS A 216 12.23 14.28 9.59
CA HIS A 216 11.13 14.13 10.56
C HIS A 216 11.35 14.94 11.84
N GLY A 217 12.57 15.45 12.05
CA GLY A 217 12.97 16.08 13.30
C GLY A 217 13.17 15.07 14.45
N PRO A 218 13.42 15.55 15.66
CA PRO A 218 13.63 14.68 16.81
C PRO A 218 12.37 13.90 17.16
N LYS A 219 12.52 12.58 17.31
CA LYS A 219 11.43 11.71 17.78
C LYS A 219 11.23 11.92 19.28
N PRO A 220 10.00 12.16 19.75
CA PRO A 220 9.73 12.14 21.19
C PRO A 220 9.84 10.70 21.72
N ASP A 221 9.97 10.58 23.02
CA ASP A 221 9.71 9.30 23.67
C ASP A 221 8.20 9.04 23.70
N TYR A 222 7.74 8.16 22.79
CA TYR A 222 6.30 7.93 22.58
C TYR A 222 5.60 7.26 23.76
N VAL A 223 6.30 6.43 24.54
CA VAL A 223 5.69 5.67 25.65
C VAL A 223 5.23 6.60 26.77
N PRO A 224 6.07 7.46 27.39
CA PRO A 224 5.61 8.37 28.44
C PRO A 224 4.64 9.43 27.92
N GLU A 225 4.81 9.92 26.67
CA GLU A 225 3.85 10.88 26.09
C GLU A 225 2.47 10.25 25.87
N LEU A 226 2.40 9.02 25.36
CA LEU A 226 1.15 8.29 25.21
C LEU A 226 0.52 7.95 26.58
N ALA A 227 1.33 7.53 27.55
CA ALA A 227 0.87 7.27 28.92
C ALA A 227 0.21 8.51 29.54
N LYS A 228 0.83 9.69 29.37
CA LYS A 228 0.28 10.97 29.82
C LYS A 228 -1.06 11.29 29.15
N ILE A 229 -1.17 11.12 27.83
CA ILE A 229 -2.43 11.36 27.09
C ILE A 229 -3.53 10.41 27.55
N ILE A 230 -3.20 9.11 27.76
CA ILE A 230 -4.13 8.14 28.30
C ILE A 230 -4.59 8.55 29.70
N GLN A 231 -3.65 8.86 30.62
CA GLN A 231 -3.94 9.28 31.99
C GLN A 231 -4.89 10.47 32.01
N GLU A 232 -4.52 11.57 31.35
CA GLU A 232 -5.32 12.80 31.34
C GLU A 232 -6.72 12.58 30.74
N THR A 233 -6.85 11.71 29.72
CA THR A 233 -8.13 11.42 29.10
C THR A 233 -9.03 10.58 30.00
N LEU A 234 -8.48 9.53 30.62
CA LEU A 234 -9.24 8.67 31.53
C LEU A 234 -9.62 9.41 32.82
N ASP A 235 -8.76 10.29 33.36
CA ASP A 235 -9.04 11.12 34.53
C ASP A 235 -10.23 12.07 34.31
N ARG A 236 -10.38 12.56 33.07
CA ARG A 236 -11.55 13.35 32.67
C ARG A 236 -12.83 12.51 32.47
N GLY A 237 -12.75 11.17 32.55
CA GLY A 237 -13.86 10.27 32.26
C GLY A 237 -14.15 10.09 30.76
N GLY A 238 -13.21 10.46 29.89
CA GLY A 238 -13.34 10.41 28.44
C GLY A 238 -12.76 9.15 27.82
N ASN A 239 -12.96 9.01 26.51
CA ASN A 239 -12.34 7.98 25.68
C ASN A 239 -11.17 8.56 24.90
N LEU A 240 -10.07 7.80 24.80
CA LEU A 240 -9.01 8.08 23.83
C LEU A 240 -9.30 7.34 22.53
N VAL A 241 -9.57 8.08 21.46
CA VAL A 241 -9.82 7.54 20.11
C VAL A 241 -8.59 7.75 19.25
N ILE A 242 -8.05 6.67 18.70
CA ILE A 242 -6.83 6.67 17.87
C ILE A 242 -7.19 6.20 16.45
N PRO A 243 -7.40 7.13 15.49
CA PRO A 243 -7.47 6.79 14.09
C PRO A 243 -6.14 6.19 13.63
N SER A 244 -6.15 4.95 13.12
CA SER A 244 -4.92 4.24 12.79
C SER A 244 -5.08 3.42 11.50
N PHE A 245 -4.00 3.27 10.73
CA PHE A 245 -3.96 2.27 9.68
C PHE A 245 -4.06 0.88 10.30
N ALA A 246 -4.80 0.00 9.64
CA ALA A 246 -5.06 -1.35 10.14
C ALA A 246 -3.79 -2.21 10.24
N VAL A 247 -2.83 -1.97 9.36
CA VAL A 247 -1.56 -2.70 9.25
C VAL A 247 -0.40 -1.76 9.60
N GLY A 248 0.53 -2.22 10.41
CA GLY A 248 1.71 -1.51 10.89
C GLY A 248 1.39 -0.60 12.08
N ARG A 249 0.79 0.55 11.86
CA ARG A 249 0.57 1.57 12.89
C ARG A 249 -0.30 1.09 14.07
N THR A 250 -1.32 0.28 13.81
CA THR A 250 -2.12 -0.31 14.90
C THR A 250 -1.26 -1.20 15.79
N GLN A 251 -0.39 -2.03 15.21
CA GLN A 251 0.46 -2.94 15.98
C GLN A 251 1.54 -2.19 16.77
N GLU A 252 2.10 -1.09 16.23
CA GLU A 252 2.99 -0.20 16.98
C GLU A 252 2.30 0.43 18.18
N MET A 253 1.07 0.91 18.03
CA MET A 253 0.29 1.44 19.15
C MET A 253 0.05 0.37 20.23
N LEU A 254 -0.24 -0.87 19.84
CA LEU A 254 -0.39 -1.98 20.76
C LEU A 254 0.92 -2.28 21.52
N TYR A 255 2.06 -2.20 20.83
CA TYR A 255 3.39 -2.36 21.45
C TYR A 255 3.61 -1.32 22.56
N PHE A 256 3.41 -0.04 22.28
CA PHE A 256 3.56 1.03 23.27
C PHE A 256 2.56 0.89 24.43
N ILE A 257 1.30 0.56 24.15
CA ILE A 257 0.30 0.39 25.22
C ILE A 257 0.61 -0.84 26.09
N ARG A 258 1.14 -1.93 25.50
CA ARG A 258 1.62 -3.08 26.28
C ARG A 258 2.70 -2.65 27.28
N GLU A 259 3.66 -1.83 26.84
CA GLU A 259 4.73 -1.32 27.70
C GLU A 259 4.18 -0.42 28.80
N ILE A 260 3.32 0.54 28.47
CA ILE A 260 2.62 1.41 29.44
C ILE A 260 1.90 0.60 30.52
N LYS A 261 1.24 -0.49 30.15
CA LYS A 261 0.55 -1.38 31.10
C LYS A 261 1.52 -2.22 31.93
N ALA A 262 2.57 -2.76 31.31
CA ALA A 262 3.56 -3.57 32.00
C ALA A 262 4.35 -2.76 33.04
N GLU A 263 4.64 -1.49 32.77
CA GLU A 263 5.33 -0.57 33.66
C GLU A 263 4.39 0.22 34.59
N HIS A 264 3.08 -0.02 34.48
CA HIS A 264 2.06 0.68 35.29
C HIS A 264 2.12 2.21 35.19
N LEU A 265 2.39 2.76 34.02
CA LEU A 265 2.57 4.21 33.83
C LEU A 265 1.25 5.00 33.91
N VAL A 266 0.10 4.33 33.87
CA VAL A 266 -1.24 4.92 34.07
C VAL A 266 -1.79 4.50 35.41
N HIS A 267 -2.13 5.46 36.27
CA HIS A 267 -2.52 5.23 37.67
C HIS A 267 -4.02 5.46 37.88
N GLY A 268 -4.61 4.74 38.83
CA GLY A 268 -6.01 4.93 39.26
C GLY A 268 -7.06 4.30 38.33
N HIS A 269 -6.68 3.73 37.20
CA HIS A 269 -7.61 3.16 36.21
C HIS A 269 -7.50 1.63 36.07
N GLY A 270 -6.65 0.97 36.86
CA GLY A 270 -6.46 -0.49 36.85
C GLY A 270 -6.14 -1.00 35.43
N GLU A 271 -6.81 -2.11 35.06
CA GLU A 271 -6.72 -2.70 33.73
C GLU A 271 -7.68 -1.98 32.77
N PHE A 272 -7.43 -0.70 32.45
CA PHE A 272 -8.26 0.04 31.51
C PHE A 272 -8.41 -0.70 30.18
N PRO A 273 -9.63 -0.74 29.59
CA PRO A 273 -9.87 -1.49 28.36
C PRO A 273 -9.28 -0.78 27.15
N VAL A 274 -8.67 -1.57 26.26
CA VAL A 274 -8.16 -1.14 24.96
C VAL A 274 -8.89 -1.94 23.88
N TYR A 275 -9.52 -1.27 22.94
CA TYR A 275 -10.24 -1.88 21.83
C TYR A 275 -9.52 -1.67 20.52
N VAL A 276 -9.34 -2.74 19.75
CA VAL A 276 -9.03 -2.67 18.30
C VAL A 276 -10.32 -2.96 17.56
N ASP A 277 -10.95 -1.93 17.02
CA ASP A 277 -12.22 -2.05 16.31
C ASP A 277 -12.02 -1.90 14.79
N SER A 278 -11.44 -2.94 14.20
CA SER A 278 -11.25 -3.10 12.77
C SER A 278 -10.99 -4.57 12.46
N PRO A 279 -11.86 -5.26 11.69
CA PRO A 279 -11.61 -6.65 11.31
C PRO A 279 -10.26 -6.85 10.62
N LEU A 280 -9.89 -5.95 9.69
CA LEU A 280 -8.60 -5.99 9.01
C LEU A 280 -7.42 -5.86 10.00
N ALA A 281 -7.52 -4.96 10.99
CA ALA A 281 -6.46 -4.80 11.98
C ALA A 281 -6.32 -6.03 12.90
N VAL A 282 -7.41 -6.71 13.17
CA VAL A 282 -7.40 -7.98 13.94
C VAL A 282 -6.72 -9.09 13.13
N GLU A 283 -7.06 -9.24 11.86
CA GLU A 283 -6.39 -10.21 10.98
C GLU A 283 -4.89 -9.89 10.83
N ALA A 284 -4.54 -8.62 10.61
CA ALA A 284 -3.15 -8.18 10.54
C ALA A 284 -2.37 -8.49 11.83
N THR A 285 -2.97 -8.26 13.01
CA THR A 285 -2.34 -8.55 14.30
C THR A 285 -2.01 -10.05 14.45
N ASN A 286 -2.86 -10.94 13.93
CA ASN A 286 -2.57 -12.36 13.89
C ASN A 286 -1.40 -12.68 12.94
N ILE A 287 -1.34 -12.04 11.77
CA ILE A 287 -0.23 -12.22 10.81
C ILE A 287 1.10 -11.75 11.43
N PHE A 288 1.11 -10.63 12.13
CA PHE A 288 2.30 -10.17 12.87
C PHE A 288 2.80 -11.23 13.84
N ARG A 289 1.89 -11.89 14.57
CA ARG A 289 2.23 -12.98 15.49
C ARG A 289 2.81 -14.20 14.75
N ASP A 290 2.31 -14.52 13.57
CA ASP A 290 2.69 -15.74 12.86
C ASP A 290 4.04 -15.59 12.11
N HIS A 291 4.50 -14.34 11.84
CA HIS A 291 5.75 -14.01 11.15
C HIS A 291 6.86 -13.41 12.03
N GLN A 292 6.82 -13.65 13.34
CA GLN A 292 7.75 -13.10 14.33
C GLN A 292 9.23 -13.39 14.04
N LYS A 293 9.55 -14.61 13.61
CA LYS A 293 10.94 -15.07 13.47
C LYS A 293 11.70 -14.37 12.35
N GLU A 294 11.02 -13.93 11.33
CA GLU A 294 11.63 -13.37 10.12
C GLU A 294 11.55 -11.84 10.05
N CYS A 295 10.64 -11.23 10.83
CA CYS A 295 10.35 -9.81 10.69
C CYS A 295 10.56 -9.00 11.96
N TYR A 296 10.59 -9.64 13.17
CA TYR A 296 10.68 -8.87 14.42
C TYR A 296 12.11 -8.44 14.72
N ASP A 297 12.22 -7.23 15.25
CA ASP A 297 13.46 -6.66 15.77
C ASP A 297 13.99 -7.41 17.00
N SER A 298 15.21 -7.06 17.44
CA SER A 298 15.85 -7.67 18.60
C SER A 298 15.07 -7.49 19.90
N ASP A 299 14.36 -6.37 20.08
CA ASP A 299 13.65 -6.03 21.30
C ASP A 299 12.35 -6.82 21.41
N ALA A 300 11.59 -6.90 20.31
CA ALA A 300 10.41 -7.75 20.25
C ALA A 300 10.76 -9.24 20.37
N ALA A 301 11.87 -9.67 19.76
CA ALA A 301 12.37 -11.04 19.88
C ALA A 301 12.81 -11.35 21.32
N ALA A 302 13.43 -10.42 22.05
CA ALA A 302 13.80 -10.58 23.46
C ALA A 302 12.58 -10.71 24.37
N LEU A 303 11.49 -9.97 24.11
CA LEU A 303 10.22 -10.12 24.81
C LEU A 303 9.64 -11.53 24.63
N LEU A 304 9.62 -12.02 23.38
CA LEU A 304 9.14 -13.37 23.06
C LEU A 304 9.98 -14.45 23.77
N ALA A 305 11.29 -14.29 23.84
CA ALA A 305 12.17 -15.23 24.55
C ALA A 305 11.87 -15.30 26.06
N GLN A 306 11.29 -14.24 26.62
CA GLN A 306 10.81 -14.17 28.00
C GLN A 306 9.35 -14.67 28.15
N GLY A 307 8.72 -15.13 27.07
CA GLY A 307 7.30 -15.54 27.07
C GLY A 307 6.32 -14.39 27.08
N ILE A 308 6.78 -13.16 26.80
CA ILE A 308 5.95 -11.95 26.74
C ILE A 308 5.55 -11.71 25.29
N ASN A 309 4.24 -11.59 25.03
CA ASN A 309 3.77 -11.20 23.70
C ASN A 309 3.94 -9.68 23.51
N PRO A 310 4.61 -9.20 22.43
CA PRO A 310 4.89 -7.78 22.24
C PRO A 310 3.66 -6.91 22.00
N ILE A 311 2.55 -7.48 21.51
CA ILE A 311 1.35 -6.74 21.08
C ILE A 311 0.04 -7.22 21.73
N LEU A 312 0.07 -8.31 22.50
CA LEU A 312 -1.09 -8.80 23.25
C LEU A 312 -0.86 -8.64 24.74
N PHE A 313 -1.85 -8.12 25.46
CA PHE A 313 -1.76 -7.81 26.87
C PHE A 313 -3.13 -7.89 27.56
N PRO A 314 -3.22 -8.01 28.87
CA PRO A 314 -4.48 -7.98 29.62
C PRO A 314 -5.28 -6.71 29.36
N GLY A 315 -6.59 -6.84 29.16
CA GLY A 315 -7.48 -5.71 28.86
C GLY A 315 -7.57 -5.34 27.38
N LEU A 316 -6.78 -5.95 26.48
CA LEU A 316 -6.95 -5.82 25.03
C LEU A 316 -8.19 -6.60 24.56
N LYS A 317 -9.04 -5.94 23.78
CA LYS A 317 -10.26 -6.50 23.20
C LYS A 317 -10.27 -6.26 21.69
N LEU A 318 -10.39 -7.35 20.95
CA LEU A 318 -10.43 -7.33 19.47
C LEU A 318 -11.90 -7.43 19.04
N SER A 319 -12.39 -6.46 18.26
CA SER A 319 -13.78 -6.36 17.79
C SER A 319 -13.85 -6.67 16.30
N ILE A 320 -14.63 -7.68 15.96
CA ILE A 320 -14.80 -8.15 14.58
C ILE A 320 -16.20 -7.82 14.06
N THR A 321 -17.24 -8.04 14.87
CA THR A 321 -18.63 -7.88 14.44
C THR A 321 -19.12 -6.44 14.57
N SER A 322 -20.18 -6.09 13.80
CA SER A 322 -20.81 -4.78 13.91
C SER A 322 -21.49 -4.53 15.25
N ASP A 323 -21.97 -5.59 15.91
CA ASP A 323 -22.62 -5.45 17.21
C ASP A 323 -21.61 -5.23 18.34
N GLU A 324 -20.44 -5.88 18.30
CA GLU A 324 -19.31 -5.57 19.18
C GLU A 324 -18.87 -4.11 19.01
N SER A 325 -18.74 -3.63 17.77
CA SER A 325 -18.37 -2.25 17.45
C SER A 325 -19.37 -1.24 18.04
N LYS A 326 -20.68 -1.50 17.90
CA LYS A 326 -21.72 -0.66 18.49
C LYS A 326 -21.64 -0.66 20.03
N ALA A 327 -21.45 -1.84 20.64
CA ALA A 327 -21.34 -1.97 22.09
C ALA A 327 -20.20 -1.13 22.70
N ILE A 328 -19.10 -0.93 21.98
CA ILE A 328 -17.99 -0.06 22.40
C ILE A 328 -18.49 1.38 22.63
N ASN A 329 -19.31 1.91 21.73
CA ASN A 329 -19.82 3.28 21.81
C ASN A 329 -20.86 3.50 22.92
N PHE A 330 -21.58 2.45 23.31
CA PHE A 330 -22.58 2.52 24.39
C PHE A 330 -22.01 2.17 25.78
N ASN A 331 -20.79 1.66 25.84
CA ASN A 331 -20.13 1.41 27.12
C ASN A 331 -19.57 2.73 27.67
N GLU A 332 -19.97 3.12 28.86
CA GLU A 332 -19.59 4.39 29.50
C GLU A 332 -18.20 4.34 30.16
N THR A 333 -17.64 3.15 30.40
CA THR A 333 -16.30 3.03 30.99
C THR A 333 -15.25 3.72 30.11
N PRO A 334 -14.43 4.63 30.66
CA PRO A 334 -13.33 5.24 29.93
C PRO A 334 -12.38 4.19 29.34
N LYS A 335 -11.98 4.38 28.08
CA LYS A 335 -11.24 3.37 27.31
C LYS A 335 -10.38 3.97 26.22
N VAL A 336 -9.47 3.16 25.70
CA VAL A 336 -8.72 3.44 24.47
C VAL A 336 -9.39 2.69 23.29
N ILE A 337 -9.61 3.37 22.18
CA ILE A 337 -10.23 2.82 20.96
C ILE A 337 -9.28 3.06 19.80
N ILE A 338 -8.74 2.02 19.20
CA ILE A 338 -7.92 2.06 17.98
C ILE A 338 -8.78 1.54 16.83
N SER A 339 -8.97 2.34 15.79
CA SER A 339 -9.86 1.97 14.68
C SER A 339 -9.40 2.54 13.33
N ALA A 340 -9.58 1.78 12.26
CA ALA A 340 -9.30 2.21 10.90
C ALA A 340 -10.51 3.00 10.30
N SER A 341 -10.26 3.95 9.40
CA SER A 341 -9.02 4.31 8.73
C SER A 341 -8.25 5.41 9.48
N GLY A 342 -6.94 5.47 9.26
CA GLY A 342 -6.06 6.47 9.89
C GLY A 342 -6.33 7.92 9.49
N MET A 343 -6.95 8.17 8.32
CA MET A 343 -7.32 9.52 7.85
C MET A 343 -8.80 9.87 8.09
N CYS A 344 -9.56 8.99 8.74
CA CYS A 344 -10.96 9.17 9.12
C CYS A 344 -11.98 9.24 7.97
N ASP A 345 -11.60 8.91 6.74
CA ASP A 345 -12.50 9.04 5.58
C ASP A 345 -13.48 7.87 5.43
N ALA A 346 -13.11 6.70 5.93
CA ALA A 346 -13.89 5.47 5.85
C ALA A 346 -13.78 4.66 7.14
N GLY A 347 -14.53 3.56 7.23
CA GLY A 347 -14.40 2.59 8.30
C GLY A 347 -15.14 2.95 9.59
N ARG A 348 -14.94 2.10 10.60
CA ARG A 348 -15.61 2.19 11.91
C ARG A 348 -15.19 3.40 12.72
N ILE A 349 -14.00 3.95 12.48
CA ILE A 349 -13.50 5.18 13.12
C ILE A 349 -14.52 6.32 13.03
N LYS A 350 -15.26 6.45 11.92
CA LYS A 350 -16.26 7.50 11.77
C LYS A 350 -17.41 7.39 12.78
N HIS A 351 -17.77 6.18 13.18
CA HIS A 351 -18.77 5.97 14.23
C HIS A 351 -18.21 6.37 15.59
N HIS A 352 -16.97 5.99 15.91
CA HIS A 352 -16.31 6.39 17.15
C HIS A 352 -16.13 7.91 17.23
N LEU A 353 -15.75 8.56 16.13
CA LEU A 353 -15.65 10.02 16.06
C LEU A 353 -17.02 10.69 16.30
N LYS A 354 -18.10 10.18 15.69
CA LYS A 354 -19.46 10.69 15.91
C LYS A 354 -19.85 10.65 17.38
N HIS A 355 -19.47 9.61 18.13
CA HIS A 355 -19.79 9.44 19.53
C HIS A 355 -18.85 10.19 20.49
N ASN A 356 -17.66 10.60 20.06
CA ASN A 356 -16.64 11.17 20.94
C ASN A 356 -16.25 12.61 20.63
N LEU A 357 -16.40 13.13 19.39
CA LEU A 357 -15.96 14.49 19.04
C LEU A 357 -16.68 15.60 19.82
N TRP A 358 -17.96 15.43 20.12
CA TRP A 358 -18.74 16.41 20.86
C TRP A 358 -18.48 16.40 22.38
N ARG A 359 -17.80 15.36 22.88
CA ARG A 359 -17.50 15.17 24.30
C ARG A 359 -16.19 15.85 24.67
N GLN A 360 -16.27 16.84 25.57
CA GLN A 360 -15.11 17.59 26.04
C GLN A 360 -14.10 16.71 26.80
N GLU A 361 -14.56 15.62 27.42
CA GLU A 361 -13.72 14.67 28.17
C GLU A 361 -12.86 13.80 27.24
N SER A 362 -13.30 13.56 26.00
CA SER A 362 -12.64 12.67 25.08
C SER A 362 -11.44 13.31 24.38
N THR A 363 -10.51 12.46 23.94
CA THR A 363 -9.36 12.87 23.14
C THR A 363 -9.33 12.08 21.83
N VAL A 364 -8.99 12.73 20.71
CA VAL A 364 -8.65 12.08 19.44
C VAL A 364 -7.16 12.29 19.21
N LEU A 365 -6.41 11.18 19.11
CA LEU A 365 -4.97 11.18 18.92
C LEU A 365 -4.62 10.71 17.51
N PHE A 366 -4.09 11.59 16.68
CA PHE A 366 -3.59 11.25 15.35
C PHE A 366 -2.13 10.77 15.43
N VAL A 367 -1.89 9.57 14.91
CA VAL A 367 -0.60 8.86 14.94
C VAL A 367 -0.01 8.64 13.54
N GLY A 368 -0.35 9.50 12.59
CA GLY A 368 0.15 9.42 11.22
C GLY A 368 -0.20 10.65 10.41
N TYR A 369 0.30 10.68 9.16
CA TYR A 369 0.06 11.75 8.21
C TYR A 369 -1.44 11.88 7.88
N GLN A 370 -1.89 13.13 7.70
CA GLN A 370 -3.25 13.45 7.31
C GLN A 370 -3.24 14.23 5.99
N ALA A 371 -3.71 13.60 4.91
CA ALA A 371 -3.72 14.17 3.58
C ALA A 371 -4.72 15.33 3.47
N VAL A 372 -4.42 16.29 2.61
CA VAL A 372 -5.31 17.42 2.31
C VAL A 372 -6.65 16.91 1.75
N GLY A 373 -7.75 17.45 2.28
CA GLY A 373 -9.11 17.03 1.89
C GLY A 373 -9.73 15.93 2.75
N THR A 374 -8.96 15.32 3.66
CA THR A 374 -9.48 14.28 4.57
C THR A 374 -10.12 14.86 5.82
N LEU A 375 -11.00 14.09 6.46
CA LEU A 375 -11.61 14.48 7.73
C LEU A 375 -10.54 14.65 8.83
N GLY A 376 -9.56 13.75 8.88
CA GLY A 376 -8.45 13.86 9.83
C GLY A 376 -7.68 15.16 9.66
N ARG A 377 -7.42 15.60 8.41
CA ARG A 377 -6.77 16.89 8.13
C ARG A 377 -7.59 18.08 8.62
N ALA A 378 -8.91 18.05 8.45
CA ALA A 378 -9.79 19.09 8.95
C ALA A 378 -9.74 19.18 10.48
N LEU A 379 -9.75 18.04 11.17
CA LEU A 379 -9.69 17.98 12.65
C LEU A 379 -8.38 18.54 13.19
N ILE A 380 -7.22 18.11 12.67
CA ILE A 380 -5.93 18.68 13.11
C ILE A 380 -5.75 20.14 12.71
N GLY A 381 -6.45 20.58 11.66
CA GLY A 381 -6.52 21.98 11.25
C GLY A 381 -7.41 22.86 12.15
N GLY A 382 -8.01 22.30 13.20
CA GLY A 382 -8.80 23.02 14.19
C GLY A 382 -10.26 23.28 13.79
N ALA A 383 -10.82 22.43 12.91
CA ALA A 383 -12.26 22.49 12.59
C ALA A 383 -13.11 22.42 13.86
N LYS A 384 -14.06 23.33 14.01
CA LYS A 384 -14.97 23.39 15.15
C LYS A 384 -16.22 22.54 14.97
N GLU A 385 -16.55 22.24 13.72
CA GLU A 385 -17.67 21.42 13.32
C GLU A 385 -17.26 20.58 12.12
N VAL A 386 -17.71 19.32 12.08
CA VAL A 386 -17.49 18.41 10.97
C VAL A 386 -18.77 17.66 10.62
N LYS A 387 -18.90 17.22 9.37
CA LYS A 387 -20.07 16.46 8.92
C LYS A 387 -19.78 14.97 8.90
N LEU A 388 -20.46 14.21 9.75
CA LEU A 388 -20.39 12.75 9.85
C LEU A 388 -21.76 12.13 9.57
N PHE A 389 -21.86 11.22 8.60
CA PHE A 389 -23.12 10.57 8.19
C PHE A 389 -24.28 11.55 7.93
N GLN A 390 -23.97 12.71 7.35
CA GLN A 390 -24.89 13.83 7.07
C GLN A 390 -25.35 14.61 8.30
N GLU A 391 -24.86 14.31 9.49
CA GLU A 391 -25.09 15.08 10.70
C GLU A 391 -23.91 16.03 10.98
N GLU A 392 -24.19 17.24 11.45
CA GLU A 392 -23.19 18.17 11.95
C GLU A 392 -22.79 17.78 13.37
N VAL A 393 -21.50 17.64 13.63
CA VAL A 393 -20.94 17.28 14.93
C VAL A 393 -19.94 18.34 15.36
N HIS A 394 -20.20 18.96 16.52
CA HIS A 394 -19.26 19.90 17.13
C HIS A 394 -17.99 19.19 17.59
N VAL A 395 -16.84 19.85 17.46
CA VAL A 395 -15.54 19.34 17.89
C VAL A 395 -15.17 19.98 19.22
N ASN A 396 -15.56 19.34 20.31
CA ASN A 396 -15.25 19.71 21.70
C ASN A 396 -14.13 18.85 22.29
N ALA A 397 -13.90 17.65 21.72
CA ALA A 397 -12.83 16.74 22.13
C ALA A 397 -11.45 17.37 21.93
N HIS A 398 -10.48 16.93 22.76
CA HIS A 398 -9.09 17.31 22.57
C HIS A 398 -8.52 16.65 21.33
N ILE A 399 -7.98 17.44 20.39
CA ILE A 399 -7.34 16.94 19.18
C ILE A 399 -5.84 17.05 19.38
N ILE A 400 -5.15 15.89 19.34
CA ILE A 400 -3.70 15.77 19.54
C ILE A 400 -3.11 15.06 18.33
N GLN A 401 -1.91 15.46 17.91
CA GLN A 401 -1.14 14.78 16.88
C GLN A 401 0.24 14.44 17.42
N PHE A 402 0.66 13.19 17.30
CA PHE A 402 2.05 12.80 17.54
C PHE A 402 2.92 13.21 16.35
N PRO A 403 4.01 13.96 16.60
CA PRO A 403 4.98 14.29 15.56
C PRO A 403 5.86 13.06 15.23
N GLY A 404 6.40 13.03 14.00
CA GLY A 404 7.48 12.13 13.63
C GLY A 404 7.12 10.64 13.48
N MET A 405 5.84 10.27 13.66
CA MET A 405 5.40 8.89 13.43
C MET A 405 5.17 8.62 11.94
N SER A 406 6.24 8.41 11.19
CA SER A 406 6.19 7.99 9.79
C SER A 406 6.77 6.57 9.63
N GLY A 407 6.15 5.76 8.78
CA GLY A 407 6.70 4.47 8.37
C GLY A 407 7.87 4.59 7.41
N HIS A 408 7.99 5.72 6.68
CA HIS A 408 9.06 5.94 5.71
C HIS A 408 10.28 6.61 6.35
N ALA A 409 11.45 6.32 5.80
CA ALA A 409 12.67 7.06 6.07
C ALA A 409 12.51 8.53 5.67
N ASP A 410 13.14 9.42 6.42
CA ASP A 410 13.28 10.82 6.04
C ASP A 410 14.47 11.05 5.08
N GLN A 411 14.75 12.30 4.70
CA GLN A 411 15.82 12.63 3.78
C GLN A 411 17.18 12.04 4.24
N GLU A 412 17.49 12.11 5.54
CA GLU A 412 18.76 11.60 6.08
C GLU A 412 18.83 10.08 5.99
N GLY A 413 17.73 9.39 6.32
CA GLY A 413 17.61 7.94 6.19
C GLY A 413 17.72 7.47 4.73
N LEU A 414 17.05 8.15 3.80
CA LEU A 414 17.11 7.87 2.37
C LEU A 414 18.54 8.08 1.82
N LEU A 415 19.21 9.17 2.20
CA LEU A 415 20.60 9.44 1.81
C LEU A 415 21.55 8.39 2.40
N LYS A 416 21.36 8.01 3.66
CA LYS A 416 22.17 6.96 4.30
C LYS A 416 22.02 5.62 3.58
N TRP A 417 20.79 5.27 3.17
CA TRP A 417 20.53 4.06 2.42
C TRP A 417 21.18 4.11 1.03
N ALA A 418 21.02 5.19 0.27
CA ALA A 418 21.65 5.36 -1.04
C ALA A 418 23.20 5.37 -0.94
N GLY A 419 23.75 6.02 0.09
CA GLY A 419 25.18 6.12 0.33
C GLY A 419 25.85 4.83 0.81
N SER A 420 25.10 3.76 1.09
CA SER A 420 25.66 2.46 1.48
C SER A 420 26.30 1.69 0.32
N LEU A 421 26.00 2.07 -0.91
CA LEU A 421 26.56 1.43 -2.10
C LEU A 421 28.08 1.62 -2.17
N ARG A 422 28.81 0.51 -2.25
CA ARG A 422 30.28 0.52 -2.32
C ARG A 422 30.84 1.09 -3.60
N ALA A 423 30.06 1.07 -4.67
CA ALA A 423 30.40 1.60 -5.98
C ALA A 423 29.29 2.51 -6.48
N LYS A 424 29.67 3.54 -7.20
CA LYS A 424 28.72 4.46 -7.83
C LYS A 424 27.85 3.70 -8.85
N PRO A 425 26.51 3.79 -8.77
CA PRO A 425 25.63 3.20 -9.76
C PRO A 425 25.75 3.93 -11.12
N ASP A 426 25.47 3.20 -12.19
CA ASP A 426 25.38 3.78 -13.55
C ASP A 426 24.28 4.85 -13.59
N ARG A 427 23.14 4.62 -12.87
CA ARG A 427 22.04 5.58 -12.74
C ARG A 427 21.15 5.31 -11.53
N VAL A 428 20.57 6.39 -11.00
CA VAL A 428 19.52 6.35 -9.97
C VAL A 428 18.24 6.97 -10.55
N PHE A 429 17.14 6.25 -10.47
CA PHE A 429 15.80 6.72 -10.82
C PHE A 429 15.02 6.99 -9.54
N VAL A 430 14.64 8.24 -9.34
CA VAL A 430 13.91 8.69 -8.16
C VAL A 430 12.42 8.67 -8.46
N THR A 431 11.68 7.90 -7.69
CA THR A 431 10.24 7.66 -7.85
C THR A 431 9.54 7.77 -6.51
N HIS A 432 8.24 7.48 -6.43
CA HIS A 432 7.46 7.42 -5.20
C HIS A 432 7.67 8.65 -4.30
N GLY A 433 7.36 9.81 -4.83
CA GLY A 433 7.46 11.10 -4.16
C GLY A 433 6.63 12.16 -4.89
N GLU A 434 6.24 13.20 -4.19
CA GLU A 434 5.57 14.35 -4.81
C GLU A 434 6.48 14.99 -5.88
N ASP A 435 5.89 15.63 -6.88
CA ASP A 435 6.55 16.19 -8.06
C ASP A 435 7.87 16.92 -7.73
N LYS A 436 7.82 17.95 -6.89
CA LYS A 436 9.01 18.71 -6.50
C LYS A 436 9.98 17.93 -5.61
N VAL A 437 9.46 17.01 -4.80
CA VAL A 437 10.26 16.22 -3.87
C VAL A 437 11.18 15.26 -4.62
N THR A 438 10.65 14.61 -5.68
CA THR A 438 11.47 13.72 -6.52
C THR A 438 12.63 14.44 -7.17
N GLU A 439 12.41 15.67 -7.68
CA GLU A 439 13.45 16.49 -8.29
C GLU A 439 14.49 16.94 -7.26
N ILE A 440 14.06 17.49 -6.13
CA ILE A 440 14.95 17.90 -5.02
C ILE A 440 15.82 16.74 -4.56
N PHE A 441 15.24 15.55 -4.41
CA PHE A 441 15.99 14.40 -3.95
C PHE A 441 17.00 13.89 -5.00
N ALA A 442 16.64 13.94 -6.29
CA ALA A 442 17.58 13.62 -7.37
C ALA A 442 18.79 14.58 -7.39
N GLU A 443 18.56 15.89 -7.18
CA GLU A 443 19.63 16.88 -7.03
C GLU A 443 20.51 16.58 -5.80
N LYS A 444 19.91 16.23 -4.67
CA LYS A 444 20.62 15.84 -3.44
C LYS A 444 21.54 14.64 -3.66
N LEU A 445 21.09 13.60 -4.34
CA LEU A 445 21.90 12.42 -4.66
C LEU A 445 23.11 12.79 -5.54
N TRP A 446 22.94 13.73 -6.46
CA TRP A 446 24.06 14.27 -7.23
C TRP A 446 25.03 15.07 -6.36
N ASP A 447 24.52 15.94 -5.51
CA ASP A 447 25.37 16.80 -4.68
C ASP A 447 26.20 16.02 -3.67
N GLU A 448 25.59 15.06 -2.98
CA GLU A 448 26.22 14.28 -1.92
C GLU A 448 27.14 13.17 -2.48
N PHE A 449 26.70 12.42 -3.49
CA PHE A 449 27.37 11.21 -3.95
C PHE A 449 27.84 11.28 -5.40
N ARG A 450 27.49 12.34 -6.15
CA ARG A 450 27.69 12.44 -7.60
C ARG A 450 27.01 11.30 -8.37
N TYR A 451 25.90 10.77 -7.85
CA TYR A 451 25.11 9.77 -8.55
C TYR A 451 24.36 10.42 -9.70
N PRO A 452 24.35 9.81 -10.91
CA PRO A 452 23.54 10.28 -12.03
C PRO A 452 22.06 10.00 -11.74
N ALA A 453 21.41 10.86 -10.98
CA ALA A 453 20.03 10.71 -10.54
C ALA A 453 19.05 11.51 -11.41
N MET A 454 17.82 11.01 -11.57
CA MET A 454 16.72 11.72 -12.21
C MET A 454 15.37 11.18 -11.76
N ALA A 455 14.34 12.00 -11.86
CA ALA A 455 12.94 11.62 -11.68
C ALA A 455 12.29 11.38 -13.06
N PRO A 456 11.89 10.14 -13.41
CA PRO A 456 11.24 9.84 -14.69
C PRO A 456 9.74 10.11 -14.61
N PHE A 457 9.16 10.63 -15.71
CA PHE A 457 7.71 10.64 -15.90
C PHE A 457 7.20 9.31 -16.46
N SER A 458 5.90 9.06 -16.29
CA SER A 458 5.24 7.85 -16.79
C SER A 458 5.40 7.70 -18.29
N GLY A 459 5.77 6.50 -18.74
CA GLY A 459 6.08 6.18 -20.12
C GLY A 459 7.56 6.34 -20.50
N THR A 460 8.42 6.82 -19.61
CA THR A 460 9.87 6.85 -19.86
C THR A 460 10.39 5.41 -19.98
N VAL A 461 11.14 5.14 -21.06
CA VAL A 461 11.74 3.83 -21.38
C VAL A 461 13.25 3.94 -21.41
N PHE A 462 13.92 3.04 -20.70
CA PHE A 462 15.37 3.02 -20.57
C PHE A 462 15.97 1.67 -20.99
N ASP A 463 17.03 1.70 -21.78
CA ASP A 463 17.84 0.52 -22.13
C ASP A 463 18.93 0.31 -21.07
N LEU A 464 18.78 -0.75 -20.30
CA LEU A 464 19.69 -1.10 -19.21
C LEU A 464 21.04 -1.63 -19.72
N LYS A 465 21.10 -2.20 -20.94
CA LYS A 465 22.30 -2.74 -21.51
C LYS A 465 23.21 -1.62 -22.04
N GLU A 466 22.61 -0.70 -22.81
CA GLU A 466 23.32 0.40 -23.43
C GLU A 466 23.43 1.65 -22.52
N ASN A 467 22.73 1.66 -21.37
CA ASN A 467 22.66 2.79 -20.43
C ASN A 467 22.12 4.08 -21.09
N GLU A 468 21.09 3.95 -21.93
CA GLU A 468 20.52 5.05 -22.71
C GLU A 468 18.99 5.11 -22.63
N PHE A 469 18.44 6.31 -22.79
CA PHE A 469 16.99 6.48 -22.93
C PHE A 469 16.54 6.09 -24.34
N ILE A 470 15.60 5.13 -24.42
CA ILE A 470 14.87 4.83 -25.65
C ILE A 470 13.78 5.89 -25.86
N GLU A 471 13.07 6.22 -24.78
CA GLU A 471 12.05 7.27 -24.78
C GLU A 471 12.13 8.03 -23.45
N LYS A 472 12.18 9.36 -23.52
CA LYS A 472 12.11 10.25 -22.38
C LYS A 472 10.84 11.08 -22.47
N THR A 473 9.85 10.74 -21.65
CA THR A 473 8.57 11.44 -21.61
C THR A 473 8.64 12.72 -20.76
N VAL A 474 7.69 13.59 -20.99
CA VAL A 474 7.42 14.77 -20.17
C VAL A 474 6.07 14.60 -19.47
N GLY A 475 5.91 15.15 -18.28
CA GLY A 475 4.64 15.11 -17.57
C GLY A 475 3.55 15.88 -18.30
N ILE A 476 2.40 15.25 -18.53
CA ILE A 476 1.20 15.91 -19.03
C ILE A 476 0.28 16.14 -17.84
N PRO A 477 0.14 17.39 -17.34
CA PRO A 477 -0.69 17.65 -16.17
C PRO A 477 -2.17 17.36 -16.45
N ILE A 478 -2.82 16.65 -15.53
CA ILE A 478 -4.27 16.46 -15.57
C ILE A 478 -4.93 17.75 -15.10
N GLN A 479 -5.69 18.42 -15.97
CA GLN A 479 -6.43 19.61 -15.61
C GLN A 479 -7.50 19.24 -14.58
N LYS A 480 -7.36 19.75 -13.34
CA LYS A 480 -8.44 19.67 -12.34
C LYS A 480 -9.59 20.54 -12.85
N GLU A 481 -10.72 19.93 -13.19
CA GLU A 481 -11.95 20.67 -13.42
C GLU A 481 -12.26 21.47 -12.15
N THR A 482 -12.02 22.77 -12.22
CA THR A 482 -12.53 23.70 -11.19
C THR A 482 -14.05 23.64 -11.24
N THR A 483 -14.69 23.31 -10.13
CA THR A 483 -16.16 23.21 -9.93
C THR A 483 -16.88 24.55 -10.06
N ALA A 484 -16.51 25.39 -11.04
CA ALA A 484 -17.07 26.71 -11.28
C ALA A 484 -17.89 26.80 -12.59
N ASN A 485 -18.26 25.67 -13.23
CA ASN A 485 -19.27 25.70 -14.29
C ASN A 485 -19.87 24.30 -14.52
N ALA A 486 -20.88 23.97 -13.75
CA ALA A 486 -21.78 22.84 -14.05
C ALA A 486 -22.71 23.23 -15.18
N GLY A 487 -22.20 23.30 -16.39
CA GLY A 487 -22.97 23.53 -17.61
C GLY A 487 -22.18 23.06 -18.81
N THR A 488 -22.60 21.92 -19.36
CA THR A 488 -22.24 21.40 -20.69
C THR A 488 -20.76 21.20 -21.01
N LEU A 489 -20.29 19.96 -20.86
CA LEU A 489 -19.70 19.14 -21.94
C LEU A 489 -19.25 17.79 -21.35
N ARG A 490 -20.09 16.78 -21.60
CA ARG A 490 -19.80 15.39 -21.25
C ARG A 490 -18.82 14.82 -22.28
N THR A 491 -17.59 14.54 -21.90
CA THR A 491 -16.77 13.56 -22.61
C THR A 491 -17.03 12.16 -22.02
N ARG A 492 -17.43 11.27 -22.90
CA ARG A 492 -17.74 9.86 -22.65
C ARG A 492 -16.46 9.10 -22.26
N SER A 493 -16.36 8.62 -21.02
CA SER A 493 -15.35 7.61 -20.66
C SER A 493 -15.90 6.51 -19.73
N SER A 494 -17.19 6.25 -19.70
CA SER A 494 -17.79 5.20 -18.86
C SER A 494 -18.33 3.98 -19.62
N GLY A 495 -18.12 3.91 -20.93
CA GLY A 495 -18.55 2.76 -21.74
C GLY A 495 -17.56 1.59 -21.83
N ASN A 496 -16.34 1.76 -21.39
CA ASN A 496 -15.23 0.88 -21.81
C ASN A 496 -14.88 -0.27 -20.85
N ALA A 497 -15.12 -0.18 -19.54
CA ALA A 497 -14.59 -1.19 -18.60
C ALA A 497 -15.14 -2.62 -18.83
N VAL A 498 -16.42 -2.76 -19.23
CA VAL A 498 -17.00 -4.07 -19.55
C VAL A 498 -16.48 -4.55 -20.91
N PHE A 499 -16.39 -3.64 -21.88
CA PHE A 499 -15.84 -3.94 -23.20
C PHE A 499 -14.34 -4.29 -23.09
N ASP A 500 -13.57 -3.58 -22.30
CA ASP A 500 -12.14 -3.87 -22.08
C ASP A 500 -11.94 -5.25 -21.41
N ARG A 501 -12.82 -5.64 -20.48
CA ARG A 501 -12.83 -7.00 -19.93
C ARG A 501 -13.17 -8.05 -20.99
N LEU A 502 -14.08 -7.76 -21.91
CA LEU A 502 -14.41 -8.66 -23.01
C LEU A 502 -13.23 -8.82 -23.96
N VAL A 503 -12.56 -7.72 -24.33
CA VAL A 503 -11.34 -7.72 -25.15
C VAL A 503 -10.23 -8.52 -24.47
N ALA A 504 -10.01 -8.32 -23.17
CA ALA A 504 -9.02 -9.07 -22.39
C ALA A 504 -9.35 -10.58 -22.34
N ALA A 505 -10.62 -10.96 -22.22
CA ALA A 505 -11.05 -12.37 -22.28
C ALA A 505 -10.75 -12.98 -23.67
N GLY A 506 -10.96 -12.23 -24.75
CA GLY A 506 -10.61 -12.64 -26.10
C GLY A 506 -9.10 -12.84 -26.29
N GLN A 507 -8.27 -11.93 -25.79
CA GLN A 507 -6.81 -12.03 -25.82
C GLN A 507 -6.30 -13.24 -25.02
N ARG A 508 -6.88 -13.49 -23.85
CA ARG A 508 -6.59 -14.70 -23.05
C ARG A 508 -6.94 -15.97 -23.83
N LEU A 509 -8.09 -15.99 -24.52
CA LEU A 509 -8.51 -17.14 -25.33
C LEU A 509 -7.48 -17.43 -26.43
N LEU A 510 -6.99 -16.40 -27.15
CA LEU A 510 -5.92 -16.54 -28.14
C LEU A 510 -4.64 -17.10 -27.54
N THR A 511 -4.26 -16.68 -26.35
CA THR A 511 -3.09 -17.22 -25.63
C THR A 511 -3.27 -18.70 -25.29
N VAL A 512 -4.47 -19.10 -24.84
CA VAL A 512 -4.80 -20.50 -24.57
C VAL A 512 -4.75 -21.34 -25.85
N ILE A 513 -5.30 -20.85 -26.94
CA ILE A 513 -5.24 -21.52 -28.26
C ILE A 513 -3.77 -21.75 -28.67
N THR A 514 -2.93 -20.72 -28.56
CA THR A 514 -1.51 -20.81 -28.93
C THR A 514 -0.75 -21.81 -28.06
N ARG A 515 -1.01 -21.86 -26.76
CA ARG A 515 -0.39 -22.83 -25.83
C ARG A 515 -0.79 -24.28 -26.10
N ASN A 516 -1.96 -24.50 -26.68
CA ASN A 516 -2.45 -25.84 -27.06
C ASN A 516 -2.02 -26.26 -28.46
N LYS A 517 -1.15 -25.52 -29.16
CA LYS A 517 -0.58 -25.90 -30.44
C LYS A 517 0.19 -27.20 -30.31
N GLY A 518 -0.26 -28.26 -31.03
CA GLY A 518 0.30 -29.62 -30.93
C GLY A 518 -0.45 -30.53 -29.97
N GLY A 519 -1.54 -30.11 -29.35
CA GLY A 519 -2.45 -30.97 -28.58
C GLY A 519 -3.17 -32.03 -29.44
N ALA A 520 -3.82 -32.99 -28.77
CA ALA A 520 -4.54 -34.04 -29.47
C ALA A 520 -5.69 -33.50 -30.31
N ASN A 521 -5.79 -33.90 -31.57
CA ASN A 521 -6.78 -33.41 -32.53
C ASN A 521 -8.23 -33.47 -32.01
N LYS A 522 -8.59 -34.49 -31.23
CA LYS A 522 -9.92 -34.63 -30.63
C LYS A 522 -10.23 -33.52 -29.63
N ASP A 523 -9.25 -33.13 -28.81
CA ASP A 523 -9.42 -32.07 -27.79
C ASP A 523 -9.41 -30.69 -28.44
N LEU A 524 -8.58 -30.48 -29.45
CA LEU A 524 -8.56 -29.25 -30.24
C LEU A 524 -9.87 -29.03 -31.01
N SER A 525 -10.45 -30.11 -31.59
CA SER A 525 -11.75 -30.04 -32.26
C SER A 525 -12.86 -29.64 -31.27
N LYS A 526 -12.92 -30.27 -30.11
CA LYS A 526 -13.90 -29.97 -29.08
C LYS A 526 -13.77 -28.52 -28.57
N PHE A 527 -12.53 -28.04 -28.44
CA PHE A 527 -12.26 -26.64 -28.03
C PHE A 527 -12.69 -25.66 -29.10
N ALA A 528 -12.41 -25.95 -30.39
CA ALA A 528 -12.87 -25.15 -31.51
C ALA A 528 -14.41 -25.04 -31.56
N ASP A 529 -15.12 -26.16 -31.37
CA ASP A 529 -16.60 -26.20 -31.34
C ASP A 529 -17.18 -25.34 -30.22
N GLN A 530 -16.54 -25.33 -29.05
CA GLN A 530 -16.95 -24.48 -27.93
C GLN A 530 -16.78 -22.98 -28.24
N ILE A 531 -15.68 -22.60 -28.89
CA ILE A 531 -15.42 -21.21 -29.31
C ILE A 531 -16.45 -20.79 -30.35
N ASN A 532 -16.68 -21.61 -31.38
CA ASN A 532 -17.65 -21.32 -32.43
C ASN A 532 -19.06 -21.15 -31.85
N SER A 533 -19.49 -22.04 -30.97
CA SER A 533 -20.78 -21.93 -30.29
C SER A 533 -20.92 -20.65 -29.47
N LEU A 534 -19.81 -20.17 -28.86
CA LEU A 534 -19.82 -18.89 -28.15
C LEU A 534 -19.92 -17.71 -29.12
N CYS A 535 -19.20 -17.76 -30.25
CA CYS A 535 -19.29 -16.75 -31.31
C CYS A 535 -20.69 -16.67 -31.88
N ASP A 536 -21.27 -17.79 -32.28
CA ASP A 536 -22.63 -17.87 -32.85
C ASP A 536 -23.70 -17.28 -31.90
N LYS A 537 -23.51 -17.47 -30.59
CA LYS A 537 -24.42 -16.92 -29.57
C LYS A 537 -24.41 -15.41 -29.50
N TRP A 538 -23.28 -14.78 -29.80
CA TRP A 538 -23.06 -13.35 -29.60
C TRP A 538 -22.83 -12.57 -30.90
N ASP A 539 -22.76 -13.23 -32.05
CA ASP A 539 -22.71 -12.63 -33.38
C ASP A 539 -24.12 -12.13 -33.75
N ARG A 540 -24.35 -10.80 -33.56
CA ARG A 540 -25.65 -10.15 -33.77
C ARG A 540 -25.57 -9.17 -34.94
#